data_c4b9d538f482f9be8fbd50cda7c6b014
#
_entry.id   c4b9d538f482f9be8fbd50cda7c6b014
#
_cell.length_a   1.000
_cell.length_b   1.000
_cell.length_c   1.000
_cell.angle_alpha   90.00
_cell.angle_beta   90.00
_cell.angle_gamma   90.00
#
_symmetry.space_group_name_H-M   'P 1'
#
loop_
_entity.id
_entity.type
_entity.pdbx_description
1 polymer ?
#
loop_
_entity_poly.entity_id
_entity_poly.type
_entity_poly.pdbx_seq_one_letter_code
_entity_poly.pdbx_strand_id
1 'polypeptide(L)'
;MTTAKTGGGTCVRLDTSFSENRPRALVQMATGAGKTFTAITAAYRLLKYGRMNRILFLVDTRSLGEQAEREFMAYKPNDDPRSFSELYGVRRLKNSYISGDVQVCISTIQRMYSILKGEELGKYV
;
A
#
# COMPACT_ATOMS: atom_id res chain seq x y z
N MET A 1 -3.19 -8.01 -17.00
CA MET A 1 -3.74 -7.07 -16.01
C MET A 1 -5.17 -7.44 -15.69
N THR A 2 -5.54 -7.43 -14.45
CA THR A 2 -6.89 -7.71 -13.99
C THR A 2 -7.59 -6.41 -13.60
N THR A 3 -8.85 -6.26 -14.00
CA THR A 3 -9.66 -5.10 -13.63
C THR A 3 -10.77 -5.55 -12.69
N ALA A 4 -10.92 -4.88 -11.56
CA ALA A 4 -12.00 -5.09 -10.61
C ALA A 4 -12.76 -3.78 -10.39
N LYS A 5 -14.08 -3.87 -10.33
CA LYS A 5 -14.94 -2.71 -10.03
C LYS A 5 -15.38 -2.78 -8.58
N THR A 6 -16.01 -1.71 -8.09
CA THR A 6 -16.51 -1.64 -6.73
C THR A 6 -17.37 -2.84 -6.36
N GLY A 7 -17.29 -3.21 -5.12
CA GLY A 7 -18.11 -4.26 -4.57
C GLY A 7 -17.34 -5.06 -3.53
N GLY A 8 -18.05 -5.87 -2.77
CA GLY A 8 -17.51 -6.65 -1.68
C GLY A 8 -16.50 -7.71 -2.08
N GLY A 9 -16.31 -7.98 -3.35
CA GLY A 9 -15.38 -8.99 -3.84
C GLY A 9 -14.04 -8.47 -4.31
N THR A 10 -13.76 -7.16 -4.18
CA THR A 10 -12.56 -6.56 -4.77
C THR A 10 -11.27 -7.19 -4.25
N CYS A 11 -11.13 -7.35 -2.95
CA CYS A 11 -9.91 -7.94 -2.38
C CYS A 11 -9.75 -9.40 -2.77
N VAL A 12 -10.84 -10.15 -2.84
CA VAL A 12 -10.81 -11.55 -3.29
C VAL A 12 -10.36 -11.64 -4.73
N ARG A 13 -10.83 -10.74 -5.59
CA ARG A 13 -10.40 -10.70 -7.00
C ARG A 13 -8.94 -10.36 -7.14
N LEU A 14 -8.43 -9.44 -6.31
CA LEU A 14 -7.00 -9.11 -6.28
C LEU A 14 -6.18 -10.31 -5.86
N ASP A 15 -6.58 -11.00 -4.81
CA ASP A 15 -5.90 -12.21 -4.34
C ASP A 15 -5.84 -13.26 -5.45
N THR A 16 -6.95 -13.49 -6.13
CA THR A 16 -7.03 -14.44 -7.24
C THR A 16 -6.09 -14.03 -8.37
N SER A 17 -6.10 -12.76 -8.74
CA SER A 17 -5.24 -12.25 -9.80
C SER A 17 -3.77 -12.48 -9.47
N PHE A 18 -3.34 -12.17 -8.27
CA PHE A 18 -1.94 -12.34 -7.86
C PHE A 18 -1.56 -13.81 -7.76
N SER A 19 -2.46 -14.67 -7.28
CA SER A 19 -2.18 -16.11 -7.21
C SER A 19 -2.05 -16.75 -8.60
N GLU A 20 -2.65 -16.13 -9.63
CA GLU A 20 -2.54 -16.58 -11.02
C GLU A 20 -1.35 -15.94 -11.75
N ASN A 21 -0.41 -15.35 -11.05
CA ASN A 21 0.78 -14.68 -11.60
C ASN A 21 0.44 -13.50 -12.51
N ARG A 22 -0.65 -12.79 -12.21
CA ARG A 22 -0.98 -11.55 -12.91
C ARG A 22 -0.46 -10.39 -12.06
N PRO A 23 0.71 -9.81 -12.39
CA PRO A 23 1.39 -8.86 -11.51
C PRO A 23 0.77 -7.47 -11.47
N ARG A 24 -0.21 -7.20 -12.34
CA ARG A 24 -0.85 -5.90 -12.43
C ARG A 24 -2.36 -6.04 -12.34
N ALA A 25 -2.97 -5.14 -11.58
CA ALA A 25 -4.42 -5.11 -11.45
C ALA A 25 -4.89 -3.65 -11.43
N LEU A 26 -6.01 -3.40 -12.07
CA LEU A 26 -6.68 -2.10 -12.02
C LEU A 26 -7.97 -2.27 -11.24
N VAL A 27 -8.11 -1.46 -10.17
CA VAL A 27 -9.32 -1.44 -9.36
C VAL A 27 -10.02 -0.11 -9.61
N GLN A 28 -11.23 -0.18 -10.15
CA GLN A 28 -12.03 0.99 -10.43
C GLN A 28 -13.14 1.10 -9.38
N MET A 29 -13.14 2.22 -8.65
CA MET A 29 -14.12 2.47 -7.59
C MET A 29 -14.63 3.90 -7.68
N ALA A 30 -15.92 4.08 -7.42
CA ALA A 30 -16.53 5.40 -7.36
C ALA A 30 -16.04 6.18 -6.13
N THR A 31 -16.07 7.50 -6.21
CA THR A 31 -15.76 8.37 -5.08
C THR A 31 -16.65 8.03 -3.89
N GLY A 32 -16.05 7.90 -2.71
CA GLY A 32 -16.79 7.55 -1.50
C GLY A 32 -17.07 6.07 -1.32
N ALA A 33 -16.56 5.21 -2.21
CA ALA A 33 -16.78 3.76 -2.14
C ALA A 33 -15.72 3.01 -1.31
N GLY A 34 -14.96 3.71 -0.47
CA GLY A 34 -13.98 3.10 0.40
C GLY A 34 -12.68 2.69 -0.29
N LYS A 35 -12.20 3.52 -1.20
CA LYS A 35 -10.97 3.22 -1.96
C LYS A 35 -9.76 2.97 -1.07
N THR A 36 -9.55 3.85 -0.10
CA THR A 36 -8.41 3.74 0.79
C THR A 36 -8.54 2.52 1.69
N PHE A 37 -9.72 2.27 2.21
CA PHE A 37 -9.99 1.06 3.00
C PHE A 37 -9.69 -0.21 2.19
N THR A 38 -10.13 -0.25 0.94
CA THR A 38 -9.87 -1.39 0.05
C THR A 38 -8.37 -1.57 -0.18
N ALA A 39 -7.64 -0.48 -0.43
CA ALA A 39 -6.20 -0.53 -0.64
C ALA A 39 -5.46 -1.02 0.60
N ILE A 40 -5.85 -0.56 1.79
CA ILE A 40 -5.24 -0.99 3.04
C ILE A 40 -5.53 -2.46 3.31
N THR A 41 -6.75 -2.91 3.06
CA THR A 41 -7.13 -4.31 3.19
C THR A 41 -6.30 -5.18 2.25
N ALA A 42 -6.12 -4.74 1.01
CA ALA A 42 -5.28 -5.46 0.05
C ALA A 42 -3.83 -5.53 0.51
N ALA A 43 -3.29 -4.44 1.05
CA ALA A 43 -1.94 -4.41 1.59
C ALA A 43 -1.79 -5.39 2.76
N TYR A 44 -2.75 -5.41 3.67
CA TYR A 44 -2.75 -6.34 4.80
C TYR A 44 -2.73 -7.78 4.31
N ARG A 45 -3.58 -8.11 3.34
CA ARG A 45 -3.65 -9.47 2.81
C ARG A 45 -2.36 -9.88 2.11
N LEU A 46 -1.74 -8.97 1.38
CA LEU A 46 -0.46 -9.24 0.72
C LEU A 46 0.66 -9.50 1.73
N LEU A 47 0.70 -8.73 2.81
CA LEU A 47 1.71 -8.92 3.85
C LEU A 47 1.50 -10.22 4.63
N LYS A 48 0.25 -10.52 4.97
CA LYS A 48 -0.06 -11.68 5.81
C LYS A 48 -0.10 -12.98 5.03
N TYR A 49 -0.71 -12.99 3.86
CA TYR A 49 -0.97 -14.21 3.09
C TYR A 49 -0.18 -14.28 1.78
N GLY A 50 0.17 -13.15 1.21
CA GLY A 50 0.85 -13.08 -0.08
C GLY A 50 2.36 -13.16 -0.02
N ARG A 51 2.93 -13.33 1.16
CA ARG A 51 4.39 -13.42 1.39
C ARG A 51 5.15 -12.20 0.91
N MET A 52 4.49 -11.05 0.82
CA MET A 52 5.15 -9.80 0.50
C MET A 52 5.85 -9.26 1.75
N ASN A 53 7.04 -8.72 1.57
CA ASN A 53 7.82 -8.17 2.67
C ASN A 53 7.70 -6.66 2.76
N ARG A 54 7.41 -6.02 1.65
CA ARG A 54 7.37 -4.55 1.56
C ARG A 54 6.33 -4.10 0.56
N ILE A 55 5.68 -2.99 0.89
CA ILE A 55 4.66 -2.37 0.05
C ILE A 55 4.98 -0.89 -0.05
N LEU A 56 4.93 -0.37 -1.27
CA LEU A 56 5.05 1.04 -1.55
C LEU A 56 3.67 1.58 -1.91
N PHE A 57 3.18 2.50 -1.11
CA PHE A 57 1.87 3.14 -1.29
C PHE A 57 2.09 4.54 -1.84
N LEU A 58 1.76 4.75 -3.10
CA LEU A 58 1.99 6.02 -3.78
C LEU A 58 0.72 6.86 -3.85
N VAL A 59 0.86 8.13 -3.57
CA VAL A 59 -0.23 9.11 -3.61
C VAL A 59 0.21 10.36 -4.39
N ASP A 60 -0.76 11.13 -4.88
CA ASP A 60 -0.47 12.34 -5.65
C ASP A 60 0.05 13.49 -4.80
N THR A 61 -0.51 13.69 -3.62
CA THR A 61 -0.22 14.86 -2.80
C THR A 61 0.23 14.46 -1.40
N ARG A 62 0.94 15.38 -0.76
CA ARG A 62 1.36 15.20 0.64
C ARG A 62 0.17 15.02 1.57
N SER A 63 -0.90 15.78 1.33
CA SER A 63 -2.13 15.68 2.14
C SER A 63 -2.75 14.29 2.06
N LEU A 64 -2.80 13.70 0.86
CA LEU A 64 -3.27 12.33 0.68
C LEU A 64 -2.35 11.32 1.39
N GLY A 65 -1.06 11.57 1.41
CA GLY A 65 -0.10 10.74 2.13
C GLY A 65 -0.34 10.76 3.64
N GLU A 66 -0.59 11.94 4.19
CA GLU A 66 -0.90 12.08 5.62
C GLU A 66 -2.21 11.38 5.97
N GLN A 67 -3.21 11.51 5.13
CA GLN A 67 -4.49 10.84 5.31
C GLN A 67 -4.31 9.32 5.27
N ALA A 68 -3.58 8.82 4.29
CA ALA A 68 -3.32 7.39 4.16
C ALA A 68 -2.59 6.84 5.40
N GLU A 69 -1.61 7.56 5.90
CA GLU A 69 -0.88 7.16 7.11
C GLU A 69 -1.84 7.03 8.30
N ARG A 70 -2.72 8.02 8.50
CA ARG A 70 -3.70 7.95 9.58
C ARG A 70 -4.63 6.76 9.43
N GLU A 71 -5.08 6.47 8.22
CA GLU A 71 -5.98 5.36 7.98
C GLU A 71 -5.30 4.01 8.15
N PHE A 72 -4.05 3.87 7.75
CA PHE A 72 -3.27 2.67 8.06
C PHE A 72 -3.13 2.46 9.57
N MET A 73 -2.86 3.52 10.31
CA MET A 73 -2.71 3.44 11.76
C MET A 73 -4.01 3.06 12.47
N ALA A 74 -5.15 3.47 11.91
CA ALA A 74 -6.46 3.20 12.50
C ALA A 74 -7.05 1.86 12.05
N TYR A 75 -6.49 1.23 11.03
CA TYR A 75 -7.06 0.03 10.46
C TYR A 75 -6.92 -1.17 11.40
N LYS A 76 -8.03 -1.86 11.62
CA LYS A 76 -8.07 -3.13 12.38
C LYS A 76 -8.61 -4.23 11.47
N PRO A 77 -7.81 -5.25 11.17
CA PRO A 77 -8.30 -6.36 10.37
C PRO A 77 -9.35 -7.18 11.13
N ASN A 78 -10.22 -7.85 10.39
CA ASN A 78 -11.28 -8.65 10.99
C ASN A 78 -10.79 -9.91 11.67
N ASP A 79 -9.64 -10.43 11.25
CA ASP A 79 -9.10 -11.70 11.72
C ASP A 79 -8.01 -11.55 12.79
N ASP A 80 -7.76 -10.34 13.26
CA ASP A 80 -6.75 -10.09 14.28
C ASP A 80 -7.21 -8.92 15.17
N PRO A 81 -7.13 -9.03 16.50
CA PRO A 81 -7.52 -7.95 17.40
C PRO A 81 -6.54 -6.78 17.39
N ARG A 82 -5.34 -6.97 16.85
CA ARG A 82 -4.32 -5.92 16.80
C ARG A 82 -4.54 -5.02 15.58
N SER A 83 -4.21 -3.74 15.72
CA SER A 83 -4.27 -2.82 14.60
C SER A 83 -3.14 -3.10 13.59
N PHE A 84 -3.29 -2.56 12.39
CA PHE A 84 -2.27 -2.73 11.35
C PHE A 84 -0.89 -2.27 11.83
N SER A 85 -0.83 -1.13 12.51
CA SER A 85 0.42 -0.56 12.98
C SER A 85 1.08 -1.36 14.10
N GLU A 86 0.33 -2.20 14.79
CA GLU A 86 0.88 -3.13 15.79
C GLU A 86 1.48 -4.36 15.13
N LEU A 87 1.02 -4.70 13.94
CA LEU A 87 1.49 -5.89 13.20
C LEU A 87 2.63 -5.58 12.26
N TYR A 88 2.57 -4.44 11.60
CA TYR A 88 3.51 -4.06 10.54
C TYR A 88 3.93 -2.61 10.68
N GLY A 89 5.18 -2.33 10.37
CA GLY A 89 5.68 -0.96 10.36
C GLY A 89 5.11 -0.17 9.19
N VAL A 90 4.54 1.00 9.50
CA VAL A 90 4.02 1.94 8.51
C VAL A 90 4.73 3.26 8.68
N ARG A 91 5.27 3.81 7.61
CA ARG A 91 5.97 5.08 7.68
C ARG A 91 5.82 5.87 6.39
N ARG A 92 5.58 7.17 6.54
CA ARG A 92 5.55 8.08 5.43
C ARG A 92 6.97 8.59 5.17
N LEU A 93 7.39 8.56 3.90
CA LEU A 93 8.71 9.05 3.52
C LEU A 93 8.75 10.58 3.64
N LYS A 94 9.63 11.08 4.47
CA LYS A 94 9.85 12.51 4.68
C LYS A 94 11.19 12.97 4.09
N ASN A 95 12.07 12.02 3.85
CA ASN A 95 13.39 12.28 3.28
C ASN A 95 13.73 11.16 2.29
N SER A 96 14.94 11.14 1.80
CA SER A 96 15.36 10.16 0.78
C SER A 96 15.80 8.82 1.35
N TYR A 97 15.70 8.61 2.66
CA TYR A 97 16.09 7.35 3.28
C TYR A 97 14.88 6.44 3.48
N ILE A 98 15.03 5.19 3.07
CA ILE A 98 14.00 4.16 3.27
C ILE A 98 14.53 3.17 4.30
N SER A 99 13.87 3.11 5.45
CA SER A 99 14.26 2.20 6.52
C SER A 99 13.97 0.74 6.14
N GLY A 100 14.88 -0.16 6.51
CA GLY A 100 14.73 -1.59 6.21
C GLY A 100 13.69 -2.31 7.04
N ASP A 101 13.31 -1.75 8.18
CA ASP A 101 12.39 -2.37 9.13
C ASP A 101 10.92 -1.93 8.95
N VAL A 102 10.64 -1.17 7.91
CA VAL A 102 9.28 -0.70 7.59
C VAL A 102 8.69 -1.55 6.48
N GLN A 103 7.52 -2.11 6.71
CA GLN A 103 6.81 -2.93 5.72
C GLN A 103 6.01 -2.09 4.73
N VAL A 104 5.42 -0.98 5.17
CA VAL A 104 4.65 -0.09 4.30
C VAL A 104 5.28 1.29 4.29
N CYS A 105 5.73 1.70 3.12
CA CYS A 105 6.22 3.05 2.87
C CYS A 105 5.17 3.84 2.11
N ILE A 106 4.79 5.00 2.63
CA ILE A 106 3.86 5.91 1.97
C ILE A 106 4.65 7.09 1.41
N SER A 107 4.49 7.36 0.13
CA SER A 107 5.22 8.45 -0.52
C SER A 107 4.35 9.14 -1.55
N THR A 108 4.66 10.41 -1.82
CA THR A 108 4.14 11.06 -3.02
C THR A 108 4.90 10.54 -4.23
N ILE A 109 4.26 10.62 -5.39
CA ILE A 109 4.88 10.26 -6.66
C ILE A 109 6.12 11.13 -6.90
N GLN A 110 6.02 12.42 -6.60
CA GLN A 110 7.14 13.36 -6.75
C GLN A 110 8.33 12.99 -5.86
N ARG A 111 8.07 12.66 -4.61
CA ARG A 111 9.13 12.25 -3.67
C ARG A 111 9.82 10.99 -4.16
N MET A 112 9.05 10.00 -4.57
CA MET A 112 9.61 8.75 -5.07
C MET A 112 10.41 8.97 -6.35
N TYR A 113 9.92 9.80 -7.24
CA TYR A 113 10.65 10.15 -8.46
C TYR A 113 12.00 10.80 -8.12
N SER A 114 12.03 11.73 -7.15
CA SER A 114 13.26 12.36 -6.70
C SER A 114 14.25 11.37 -6.12
N ILE A 115 13.76 10.41 -5.32
CA ILE A 115 14.61 9.36 -4.75
C ILE A 115 15.20 8.50 -5.85
N LEU A 116 14.39 8.05 -6.79
CA LEU A 116 14.86 7.20 -7.89
C LEU A 116 15.83 7.93 -8.80
N LYS A 117 15.61 9.21 -9.03
CA LYS A 117 16.52 10.04 -9.82
C LYS A 117 17.86 10.26 -9.13
N GLY A 118 17.83 10.41 -7.80
CA GLY A 118 19.04 10.48 -6.99
C GLY A 118 19.71 9.14 -6.78
N GLU A 119 19.06 8.08 -7.16
CA GLU A 119 19.52 6.72 -6.99
C GLU A 119 20.69 6.35 -7.90
N GLU A 120 20.92 7.14 -8.90
CA GLU A 120 22.19 7.07 -9.61
C GLU A 120 23.36 7.04 -8.65
N LEU A 121 23.09 7.44 -7.40
CA LEU A 121 24.06 7.36 -6.32
C LEU A 121 24.11 5.98 -5.65
N GLY A 122 23.22 5.07 -6.00
CA GLY A 122 23.21 3.71 -5.47
C GLY A 122 22.87 3.55 -4.00
N LYS A 123 22.25 4.55 -3.38
CA LYS A 123 22.06 4.57 -1.93
C LYS A 123 20.78 3.93 -1.43
N TYR A 124 19.80 3.74 -2.30
CA TYR A 124 18.44 3.42 -1.87
C TYR A 124 17.95 2.06 -2.36
N VAL A 125 18.81 1.32 -2.93
CA VAL A 125 18.50 0.01 -3.49
C VAL A 125 18.86 -1.10 -2.53
#